data_aecd2f4e91b9a86393826de1bfbc9a27
#
_entry.id   aecd2f4e91b9a86393826de1bfbc9a27
#
_cell.length_a   1.000
_cell.length_b   1.000
_cell.length_c   1.000
_cell.angle_alpha   90.00
_cell.angle_beta   90.00
_cell.angle_gamma   90.00
#
_symmetry.space_group_name_H-M   'P 1'
#
loop_
_entity.id
_entity.type
_entity.pdbx_description
1 polymer ?
#
loop_
_entity_poly.entity_id
_entity_poly.type
_entity_poly.pdbx_seq_one_letter_code
_entity_poly.pdbx_strand_id
1 'polypeptide(L)'
;MFNWNTPSHLEDIEQYKVEQPEFIINWMGQAGFVFKTSGEALVCVDPYYSNSVERYDGRASRRMWYNKFRIANFRPDLVLCTHDHLDHTDPETLPLIHAFSDAEFAGPKSSVEHMRRMRISKDRLRQLELGKTYTHKDLTYTPVFADHTEDSVGFVFEIEGVKVYLTADTSY
;
A
#
# COMPACT_ATOMS: atom_id res chain seq x y z
N MET A 1 4.44 23.99 0.95
CA MET A 1 5.57 24.09 -0.01
C MET A 1 6.13 22.68 -0.16
N PHE A 2 6.23 22.14 -1.36
CA PHE A 2 6.79 20.79 -1.55
C PHE A 2 8.28 20.81 -1.27
N ASN A 3 8.73 19.94 -0.37
CA ASN A 3 10.14 19.79 -0.03
C ASN A 3 10.72 18.60 -0.82
N TRP A 4 11.55 18.88 -1.81
CA TRP A 4 12.18 17.86 -2.66
C TRP A 4 13.42 17.22 -2.04
N ASN A 5 13.81 17.61 -0.83
CA ASN A 5 14.94 17.04 -0.09
C ASN A 5 14.54 15.83 0.78
N THR A 6 13.31 15.33 0.63
CA THR A 6 12.87 14.11 1.32
C THR A 6 13.57 12.87 0.76
N PRO A 7 13.85 11.86 1.60
CA PRO A 7 14.49 10.65 1.16
C PRO A 7 13.66 9.95 0.07
N SER A 8 14.34 9.51 -0.98
CA SER A 8 13.73 8.82 -2.13
C SER A 8 13.78 7.29 -2.02
N HIS A 9 14.52 6.76 -1.05
CA HIS A 9 14.63 5.33 -0.80
C HIS A 9 13.75 4.91 0.38
N LEU A 10 13.04 3.79 0.27
CA LEU A 10 12.12 3.31 1.32
C LEU A 10 12.83 3.04 2.65
N GLU A 11 14.07 2.57 2.64
CA GLU A 11 14.89 2.38 3.84
C GLU A 11 15.16 3.70 4.57
N ASP A 12 15.38 4.77 3.81
CA ASP A 12 15.59 6.11 4.37
C ASP A 12 14.26 6.71 4.87
N ILE A 13 13.15 6.45 4.16
CA ILE A 13 11.81 6.92 4.56
C ILE A 13 11.40 6.30 5.90
N GLU A 14 11.66 5.02 6.11
CA GLU A 14 11.35 4.33 7.36
C GLU A 14 12.02 5.02 8.56
N GLN A 15 13.28 5.44 8.40
CA GLN A 15 14.07 6.06 9.46
C GLN A 15 13.93 7.59 9.53
N TYR A 16 13.35 8.20 8.49
CA TYR A 16 13.22 9.65 8.42
C TYR A 16 12.20 10.15 9.42
N LYS A 17 12.61 11.10 10.28
CA LYS A 17 11.71 11.76 11.20
C LYS A 17 10.92 12.83 10.47
N VAL A 18 9.61 12.64 10.38
CA VAL A 18 8.68 13.63 9.83
C VAL A 18 8.27 14.60 10.92
N GLU A 19 8.29 15.88 10.64
CA GLU A 19 7.87 16.91 11.60
C GLU A 19 6.49 17.48 11.22
N GLN A 20 5.67 17.79 12.23
CA GLN A 20 4.36 18.40 12.01
C GLN A 20 4.49 19.78 11.37
N PRO A 21 3.59 20.16 10.46
CA PRO A 21 2.45 19.39 9.94
C PRO A 21 2.77 18.64 8.63
N GLU A 22 3.97 18.14 8.46
CA GLU A 22 4.41 17.47 7.24
C GLU A 22 4.04 15.97 7.26
N PHE A 23 3.95 15.38 6.08
CA PHE A 23 3.92 13.95 5.84
C PHE A 23 4.58 13.62 4.51
N ILE A 24 5.02 12.38 4.33
CA ILE A 24 5.66 11.90 3.11
C ILE A 24 4.68 11.07 2.31
N ILE A 25 4.62 11.32 1.00
CA ILE A 25 4.06 10.40 0.01
C ILE A 25 5.19 10.01 -0.91
N ASN A 26 5.50 8.72 -0.97
CA ASN A 26 6.50 8.19 -1.88
C ASN A 26 5.86 7.21 -2.86
N TRP A 27 6.08 7.40 -4.15
CA TRP A 27 5.65 6.47 -5.19
C TRP A 27 6.63 5.31 -5.32
N MET A 28 6.13 4.10 -5.19
CA MET A 28 6.90 2.86 -5.26
C MET A 28 7.02 2.28 -6.68
N GLY A 29 6.34 2.85 -7.63
CA GLY A 29 6.14 2.30 -8.98
C GLY A 29 4.77 1.64 -9.14
N GLN A 30 4.26 1.54 -10.35
CA GLN A 30 2.90 1.09 -10.68
C GLN A 30 1.87 1.90 -9.86
N ALA A 31 0.92 1.24 -9.22
CA ALA A 31 -0.07 1.86 -8.35
C ALA A 31 0.39 1.97 -6.88
N GLY A 32 1.64 1.59 -6.58
CA GLY A 32 2.15 1.50 -5.20
C GLY A 32 2.56 2.84 -4.60
N PHE A 33 2.13 3.11 -3.37
CA PHE A 33 2.51 4.31 -2.60
C PHE A 33 2.86 3.96 -1.15
N VAL A 34 3.74 4.77 -0.57
CA VAL A 34 4.03 4.76 0.87
C VAL A 34 3.68 6.13 1.45
N PHE A 35 2.99 6.11 2.57
CA PHE A 35 2.71 7.28 3.40
C PHE A 35 3.49 7.15 4.71
N LYS A 36 4.22 8.20 5.10
CA LYS A 36 4.80 8.32 6.42
C LYS A 36 4.35 9.61 7.07
N THR A 37 3.90 9.52 8.32
CA THR A 37 3.36 10.66 9.07
C THR A 37 4.28 11.06 10.22
N SER A 38 4.01 12.22 10.82
CA SER A 38 4.72 12.72 12.00
C SER A 38 4.45 11.87 13.26
N GLY A 39 3.29 11.20 13.33
CA GLY A 39 2.94 10.24 14.38
C GLY A 39 3.43 8.81 14.12
N GLU A 40 4.45 8.68 13.25
CA GLU A 40 5.15 7.43 12.94
C GLU A 40 4.27 6.34 12.28
N ALA A 41 3.16 6.72 11.62
CA ALA A 41 2.49 5.78 10.75
C ALA A 41 3.31 5.57 9.46
N LEU A 42 3.54 4.30 9.10
CA LEU A 42 4.19 3.90 7.86
C LEU A 42 3.24 2.95 7.11
N VAL A 43 2.46 3.53 6.21
CA VAL A 43 1.41 2.82 5.48
C VAL A 43 1.82 2.61 4.04
N CYS A 44 1.71 1.37 3.57
CA CYS A 44 1.98 0.99 2.19
C CYS A 44 0.68 0.61 1.48
N VAL A 45 0.46 1.15 0.30
CA VAL A 45 -0.69 0.81 -0.55
C VAL A 45 -0.20 0.10 -1.80
N ASP A 46 -0.82 -1.00 -2.17
CA ASP A 46 -0.57 -1.78 -3.38
C ASP A 46 0.93 -2.05 -3.64
N PRO A 47 1.67 -2.64 -2.70
CA PRO A 47 3.10 -2.86 -2.88
C PRO A 47 3.38 -3.95 -3.92
N TYR A 48 3.68 -3.55 -5.13
CA TYR A 48 4.08 -4.44 -6.23
C TYR A 48 5.58 -4.33 -6.49
N TYR A 49 6.36 -5.25 -5.94
CA TYR A 49 7.83 -5.30 -6.04
C TYR A 49 8.36 -6.51 -6.81
N SER A 50 7.48 -7.41 -7.21
CA SER A 50 7.82 -8.59 -7.99
C SER A 50 7.67 -8.34 -9.49
N ASN A 51 7.84 -9.39 -10.27
CA ASN A 51 7.46 -9.46 -11.67
C ASN A 51 6.37 -10.54 -11.87
N SER A 52 5.48 -10.71 -10.88
CA SER A 52 4.43 -11.72 -10.93
C SER A 52 3.55 -11.55 -12.16
N VAL A 53 3.08 -10.35 -12.45
CA VAL A 53 2.23 -10.10 -13.63
C VAL A 53 2.93 -10.44 -14.94
N GLU A 54 4.21 -10.07 -15.13
CA GLU A 54 4.98 -10.44 -16.32
C GLU A 54 5.07 -11.96 -16.49
N ARG A 55 5.16 -12.72 -15.38
CA ARG A 55 5.22 -14.19 -15.42
C ARG A 55 3.89 -14.84 -15.78
N TYR A 56 2.79 -14.25 -15.36
CA TYR A 56 1.44 -14.79 -15.59
C TYR A 56 0.80 -14.28 -16.88
N ASP A 57 1.06 -13.03 -17.26
CA ASP A 57 0.42 -12.34 -18.38
C ASP A 57 1.40 -12.01 -19.54
N GLY A 58 2.70 -12.30 -19.36
CA GLY A 58 3.73 -12.13 -20.37
C GLY A 58 4.37 -10.74 -20.41
N ARG A 59 5.30 -10.55 -21.38
CA ARG A 59 6.14 -9.35 -21.47
C ARG A 59 5.40 -8.04 -21.69
N ALA A 60 4.17 -8.07 -22.20
CA ALA A 60 3.36 -6.87 -22.39
C ALA A 60 3.01 -6.18 -21.07
N SER A 61 2.92 -6.95 -19.98
CA SER A 61 2.62 -6.48 -18.63
C SER A 61 3.87 -6.28 -17.77
N ARG A 62 5.03 -6.13 -18.41
CA ARG A 62 6.30 -5.91 -17.71
C ARG A 62 6.32 -4.57 -17.00
N ARG A 63 6.79 -4.58 -15.76
CA ARG A 63 7.07 -3.34 -15.02
C ARG A 63 8.06 -2.45 -15.78
N MET A 64 7.68 -1.18 -15.95
CA MET A 64 8.54 -0.16 -16.60
C MET A 64 9.55 0.45 -15.63
N TRP A 65 9.26 0.41 -14.34
CA TRP A 65 10.09 1.00 -13.29
C TRP A 65 10.52 -0.06 -12.28
N TYR A 66 11.81 -0.13 -12.01
CA TYR A 66 12.39 -1.00 -10.99
C TYR A 66 13.04 -0.15 -9.91
N ASN A 67 12.50 -0.23 -8.71
CA ASN A 67 13.17 0.33 -7.56
C ASN A 67 14.30 -0.61 -7.13
N LYS A 68 15.49 -0.08 -6.80
CA LYS A 68 16.65 -0.88 -6.36
C LYS A 68 16.54 -1.39 -4.92
N PHE A 69 15.46 -1.08 -4.26
CA PHE A 69 15.21 -1.41 -2.88
C PHE A 69 14.93 -2.90 -2.67
N ARG A 70 15.33 -3.42 -1.50
CA ARG A 70 15.01 -4.80 -1.10
C ARG A 70 13.78 -4.79 -0.21
N ILE A 71 12.66 -5.28 -0.70
CA ILE A 71 11.39 -5.33 0.04
C ILE A 71 11.51 -6.03 1.41
N ALA A 72 12.42 -6.99 1.55
CA ALA A 72 12.72 -7.66 2.81
C ALA A 72 13.29 -6.74 3.90
N ASN A 73 13.73 -5.53 3.56
CA ASN A 73 14.20 -4.53 4.51
C ASN A 73 13.13 -3.50 4.89
N PHE A 74 11.98 -3.55 4.25
CA PHE A 74 10.88 -2.60 4.47
C PHE A 74 9.93 -3.10 5.57
N ARG A 75 9.65 -2.26 6.55
CA ARG A 75 8.86 -2.58 7.76
C ARG A 75 7.67 -1.64 7.90
N PRO A 76 6.67 -1.70 6.99
CA PRO A 76 5.45 -0.92 7.17
C PRO A 76 4.68 -1.41 8.39
N ASP A 77 3.85 -0.53 8.95
CA ASP A 77 2.91 -0.89 10.02
C ASP A 77 1.61 -1.45 9.44
N LEU A 78 1.21 -0.93 8.27
CA LEU A 78 -0.04 -1.27 7.61
C LEU A 78 0.20 -1.41 6.11
N VAL A 79 -0.34 -2.48 5.54
CA VAL A 79 -0.43 -2.71 4.10
C VAL A 79 -1.89 -2.68 3.69
N LEU A 80 -2.23 -1.80 2.76
CA LEU A 80 -3.55 -1.69 2.15
C LEU A 80 -3.50 -2.22 0.73
N CYS A 81 -4.44 -3.07 0.35
CA CYS A 81 -4.65 -3.46 -1.04
C CYS A 81 -6.00 -2.94 -1.52
N THR A 82 -6.01 -2.38 -2.72
CA THR A 82 -7.21 -1.78 -3.33
C THR A 82 -8.12 -2.83 -3.97
N HIS A 83 -7.54 -3.88 -4.54
CA HIS A 83 -8.25 -5.00 -5.16
C HIS A 83 -7.32 -6.22 -5.34
N ASP A 84 -7.82 -7.30 -5.90
CA ASP A 84 -7.16 -8.61 -5.92
C ASP A 84 -6.27 -8.90 -7.14
N HIS A 85 -6.08 -7.95 -8.07
CA HIS A 85 -5.12 -8.14 -9.15
C HIS A 85 -3.68 -8.28 -8.63
N LEU A 86 -2.84 -8.98 -9.40
CA LEU A 86 -1.50 -9.40 -8.96
C LEU A 86 -0.52 -8.23 -8.77
N ASP A 87 -0.72 -7.11 -9.45
CA ASP A 87 0.08 -5.89 -9.29
C ASP A 87 -0.40 -4.98 -8.16
N HIS A 88 -1.44 -5.38 -7.43
CA HIS A 88 -1.96 -4.72 -6.22
C HIS A 88 -1.88 -5.65 -5.00
N THR A 89 -2.39 -6.88 -5.13
CA THR A 89 -2.29 -7.93 -4.10
C THR A 89 -1.21 -8.94 -4.51
N ASP A 90 0.05 -8.49 -4.52
CA ASP A 90 1.19 -9.22 -5.10
C ASP A 90 1.55 -10.47 -4.28
N PRO A 91 1.44 -11.69 -4.88
CA PRO A 91 1.69 -12.95 -4.20
C PRO A 91 3.16 -13.20 -3.85
N GLU A 92 4.07 -12.36 -4.28
CA GLU A 92 5.50 -12.48 -3.98
C GLU A 92 5.98 -11.38 -3.03
N THR A 93 5.43 -10.17 -3.13
CA THR A 93 5.80 -9.05 -2.26
C THR A 93 5.15 -9.16 -0.88
N LEU A 94 3.83 -9.44 -0.81
CA LEU A 94 3.10 -9.47 0.47
C LEU A 94 3.64 -10.52 1.45
N PRO A 95 3.97 -11.77 1.02
CA PRO A 95 4.58 -12.74 1.93
C PRO A 95 5.94 -12.31 2.47
N LEU A 96 6.74 -11.56 1.70
CA LEU A 96 8.01 -11.03 2.17
C LEU A 96 7.80 -9.95 3.24
N ILE A 97 6.88 -9.00 3.01
CA ILE A 97 6.52 -8.01 4.04
C ILE A 97 6.01 -8.73 5.30
N HIS A 98 5.14 -9.73 5.14
CA HIS A 98 4.62 -10.51 6.26
C HIS A 98 5.73 -11.21 7.07
N ALA A 99 6.72 -11.78 6.38
CA ALA A 99 7.82 -12.52 7.01
C ALA A 99 8.81 -11.62 7.77
N PHE A 100 8.97 -10.36 7.33
CA PHE A 100 10.01 -9.47 7.84
C PHE A 100 9.49 -8.23 8.58
N SER A 101 8.17 -8.06 8.74
CA SER A 101 7.55 -6.98 9.51
C SER A 101 6.41 -7.51 10.37
N ASP A 102 5.89 -6.65 11.24
CA ASP A 102 4.68 -6.89 12.05
C ASP A 102 3.44 -6.20 11.45
N ALA A 103 3.49 -5.83 10.17
CA ALA A 103 2.41 -5.10 9.50
C ALA A 103 1.04 -5.79 9.61
N GLU A 104 -0.02 -5.01 9.83
CA GLU A 104 -1.38 -5.43 9.51
C GLU A 104 -1.59 -5.37 7.98
N PHE A 105 -2.46 -6.23 7.47
CA PHE A 105 -2.83 -6.27 6.05
C PHE A 105 -4.33 -6.07 5.92
N ALA A 106 -4.76 -5.13 5.10
CA ALA A 106 -6.17 -4.84 4.94
C ALA A 106 -6.54 -4.60 3.47
N GLY A 107 -7.78 -4.90 3.12
CA GLY A 107 -8.30 -4.71 1.77
C GLY A 107 -9.75 -5.17 1.66
N PRO A 108 -10.34 -5.11 0.47
CA PRO A 108 -11.64 -5.70 0.21
C PRO A 108 -11.60 -7.22 0.38
N LYS A 109 -12.77 -7.85 0.34
CA LYS A 109 -12.92 -9.29 0.59
C LYS A 109 -12.03 -10.13 -0.33
N SER A 110 -12.02 -9.83 -1.63
CA SER A 110 -11.22 -10.57 -2.63
C SER A 110 -9.72 -10.52 -2.30
N SER A 111 -9.17 -9.35 -1.98
CA SER A 111 -7.77 -9.19 -1.57
C SER A 111 -7.45 -9.97 -0.31
N VAL A 112 -8.33 -9.90 0.71
CA VAL A 112 -8.14 -10.67 1.96
C VAL A 112 -8.17 -12.17 1.71
N GLU A 113 -9.02 -12.66 0.82
CA GLU A 113 -9.03 -14.07 0.42
C GLU A 113 -7.75 -14.50 -0.30
N HIS A 114 -7.18 -13.64 -1.17
CA HIS A 114 -5.87 -13.86 -1.77
C HIS A 114 -4.76 -13.89 -0.73
N MET A 115 -4.72 -12.95 0.21
CA MET A 115 -3.75 -12.90 1.30
C MET A 115 -3.81 -14.16 2.18
N ARG A 116 -5.00 -14.71 2.43
CA ARG A 116 -5.17 -16.01 3.14
C ARG A 116 -4.54 -17.17 2.37
N ARG A 117 -4.69 -17.19 1.04
CA ARG A 117 -4.05 -18.21 0.18
C ARG A 117 -2.53 -18.09 0.20
N MET A 118 -1.99 -16.87 0.35
CA MET A 118 -0.57 -16.58 0.56
C MET A 118 -0.06 -16.95 1.96
N ARG A 119 -0.93 -17.45 2.85
CA ARG A 119 -0.63 -17.83 4.24
C ARG A 119 -0.24 -16.65 5.13
N ILE A 120 -0.73 -15.44 4.83
CA ILE A 120 -0.65 -14.32 5.76
C ILE A 120 -1.50 -14.65 6.99
N SER A 121 -0.95 -14.42 8.18
CA SER A 121 -1.57 -14.80 9.46
C SER A 121 -2.93 -14.12 9.63
N LYS A 122 -3.93 -14.90 10.05
CA LYS A 122 -5.32 -14.46 10.14
C LYS A 122 -5.51 -13.28 11.10
N ASP A 123 -4.76 -13.25 12.16
CA ASP A 123 -4.74 -12.20 13.19
C ASP A 123 -4.19 -10.86 12.67
N ARG A 124 -3.49 -10.89 11.54
CA ARG A 124 -2.95 -9.71 10.85
C ARG A 124 -3.78 -9.29 9.64
N LEU A 125 -4.88 -9.98 9.34
CA LEU A 125 -5.76 -9.70 8.20
C LEU A 125 -7.01 -8.95 8.63
N ARG A 126 -7.35 -7.88 7.93
CA ARG A 126 -8.57 -7.10 8.12
C ARG A 126 -9.30 -6.91 6.80
N GLN A 127 -10.54 -7.38 6.74
CA GLN A 127 -11.45 -7.03 5.66
C GLN A 127 -12.02 -5.64 5.90
N LEU A 128 -11.96 -4.78 4.89
CA LEU A 128 -12.49 -3.43 4.93
C LEU A 128 -13.93 -3.39 4.43
N GLU A 129 -14.69 -2.46 4.99
CA GLU A 129 -16.08 -2.15 4.62
C GLU A 129 -16.10 -0.82 3.87
N LEU A 130 -16.71 -0.80 2.69
CA LEU A 130 -16.85 0.40 1.85
C LEU A 130 -17.49 1.55 2.63
N GLY A 131 -16.90 2.73 2.56
CA GLY A 131 -17.38 3.96 3.21
C GLY A 131 -17.11 4.04 4.71
N LYS A 132 -16.55 3.00 5.33
CA LYS A 132 -16.21 3.03 6.75
C LYS A 132 -14.82 3.62 6.97
N THR A 133 -14.71 4.58 7.85
CA THR A 133 -13.42 5.19 8.23
C THR A 133 -12.72 4.33 9.26
N TYR A 134 -11.44 4.10 9.03
CA TYR A 134 -10.51 3.40 9.90
C TYR A 134 -9.40 4.35 10.35
N THR A 135 -8.87 4.13 11.54
CA THR A 135 -7.74 4.88 12.07
C THR A 135 -6.53 3.95 12.22
N HIS A 136 -5.38 4.43 11.82
CA HIS A 136 -4.11 3.79 12.07
C HIS A 136 -3.12 4.85 12.56
N LYS A 137 -2.71 4.75 13.82
CA LYS A 137 -1.93 5.79 14.53
C LYS A 137 -2.57 7.18 14.35
N ASP A 138 -1.91 8.10 13.67
CA ASP A 138 -2.29 9.49 13.47
C ASP A 138 -2.94 9.79 12.10
N LEU A 139 -3.17 8.77 11.28
CA LEU A 139 -3.91 8.92 10.02
C LEU A 139 -5.25 8.17 10.05
N THR A 140 -6.18 8.67 9.27
CA THR A 140 -7.40 7.92 8.96
C THR A 140 -7.46 7.59 7.47
N TYR A 141 -8.16 6.49 7.15
CA TYR A 141 -8.41 6.09 5.77
C TYR A 141 -9.81 5.52 5.61
N THR A 142 -10.43 5.86 4.50
CA THR A 142 -11.78 5.41 4.14
C THR A 142 -11.75 4.77 2.78
N PRO A 143 -12.07 3.46 2.66
CA PRO A 143 -12.24 2.83 1.36
C PRO A 143 -13.47 3.41 0.67
N VAL A 144 -13.31 3.84 -0.58
CA VAL A 144 -14.36 4.39 -1.43
C VAL A 144 -14.50 3.55 -2.70
N PHE A 145 -15.65 3.60 -3.33
CA PHE A 145 -15.92 2.82 -4.54
C PHE A 145 -14.93 3.14 -5.66
N ALA A 146 -14.45 2.09 -6.33
CA ALA A 146 -13.68 2.16 -7.58
C ALA A 146 -14.34 1.22 -8.62
N ASP A 147 -14.55 1.72 -9.83
CA ASP A 147 -15.18 0.96 -10.91
C ASP A 147 -14.13 0.16 -11.69
N HIS A 148 -13.82 -1.03 -11.21
CA HIS A 148 -12.80 -1.89 -11.81
C HIS A 148 -13.10 -3.38 -11.64
N THR A 149 -12.99 -3.94 -10.43
CA THR A 149 -13.44 -5.29 -10.09
C THR A 149 -14.67 -5.24 -9.17
N GLU A 150 -15.25 -6.40 -8.84
CA GLU A 150 -16.51 -6.47 -8.07
C GLU A 150 -16.45 -5.71 -6.74
N ASP A 151 -15.29 -5.74 -6.05
CA ASP A 151 -15.12 -5.11 -4.72
C ASP A 151 -13.90 -4.18 -4.64
N SER A 152 -13.44 -3.65 -5.80
CA SER A 152 -12.35 -2.69 -5.86
C SER A 152 -12.65 -1.43 -5.08
N VAL A 153 -11.62 -0.89 -4.41
CA VAL A 153 -11.72 0.35 -3.64
C VAL A 153 -10.56 1.28 -3.95
N GLY A 154 -10.84 2.58 -3.97
CA GLY A 154 -9.84 3.61 -3.74
C GLY A 154 -9.78 3.94 -2.25
N PHE A 155 -8.87 4.83 -1.84
CA PHE A 155 -8.75 5.28 -0.46
C PHE A 155 -8.75 6.80 -0.36
N VAL A 156 -9.55 7.34 0.55
CA VAL A 156 -9.40 8.72 1.01
C VAL A 156 -8.67 8.69 2.33
N PHE A 157 -7.44 9.20 2.34
CA PHE A 157 -6.64 9.42 3.55
C PHE A 157 -6.88 10.82 4.11
N GLU A 158 -6.87 10.94 5.43
CA GLU A 158 -6.82 12.22 6.12
C GLU A 158 -5.60 12.24 7.04
N ILE A 159 -4.64 13.12 6.74
CA ILE A 159 -3.33 13.21 7.37
C ILE A 159 -3.04 14.69 7.61
N GLU A 160 -2.76 15.10 8.86
CA GLU A 160 -2.46 16.49 9.22
C GLU A 160 -3.50 17.50 8.66
N GLY A 161 -4.78 17.12 8.65
CA GLY A 161 -5.87 17.95 8.10
C GLY A 161 -5.94 18.02 6.57
N VAL A 162 -5.07 17.30 5.87
CA VAL A 162 -5.06 17.19 4.40
C VAL A 162 -5.77 15.91 3.97
N LYS A 163 -6.65 16.00 2.98
CA LYS A 163 -7.26 14.84 2.34
C LYS A 163 -6.51 14.47 1.08
N VAL A 164 -6.07 13.21 1.02
CA VAL A 164 -5.41 12.63 -0.14
C VAL A 164 -6.29 11.51 -0.69
N TYR A 165 -6.71 11.63 -1.94
CA TYR A 165 -7.46 10.59 -2.62
C TYR A 165 -6.55 9.78 -3.53
N LEU A 166 -6.44 8.49 -3.23
CA LEU A 166 -5.80 7.49 -4.08
C LEU A 166 -6.90 6.73 -4.80
N THR A 167 -7.01 6.94 -6.11
CA THR A 167 -8.10 6.41 -6.92
C THR A 167 -8.03 4.90 -7.10
N ALA A 168 -6.83 4.32 -7.04
CA ALA A 168 -6.54 2.97 -7.52
C ALA A 168 -6.89 2.82 -9.01
N ASP A 169 -7.12 1.59 -9.46
CA ASP A 169 -7.63 1.33 -10.79
C ASP A 169 -9.13 1.61 -10.81
N THR A 170 -9.53 2.50 -11.73
CA THR A 170 -10.94 2.85 -11.92
C THR A 170 -11.17 3.33 -13.34
N SER A 171 -12.37 3.11 -13.87
CA SER A 171 -12.77 3.53 -15.20
C SER A 171 -13.12 5.03 -15.29
N TYR A 172 -13.10 5.79 -14.18
CA TYR A 172 -13.43 7.20 -14.09
C TYR A 172 -12.29 8.03 -13.51
#